data_04c4c814013169f4e5179602e054233d
#
_entry.id   04c4c814013169f4e5179602e054233d
#
_cell.length_a   1.000
_cell.length_b   1.000
_cell.length_c   1.000
_cell.angle_alpha   90.00
_cell.angle_beta   90.00
_cell.angle_gamma   90.00
#
_symmetry.space_group_name_H-M   'P 1'
#
loop_
_entity.id
_entity.type
_entity.pdbx_description
1 polymer ?
#
loop_
_entity_poly.entity_id
_entity_poly.type
_entity_poly.pdbx_seq_one_letter_code
_entity_poly.pdbx_strand_id
1 'polypeptide(L)'
;MKKTLLFLVLATLLAAGCGRRAQVTDIAIVPEPLFTLQKEGTYTIKRSPKVTVSGVGQNSETVKYILKSLRQNHMRPRLVASSDVSDIDLIINDTVNTEIGNEGYLLEVRPTGIRLSANTEVGLFYAYQTFVQILPADISNTTYGSITIPECTILDAPRYGWRGVHLDVCRHFFPVKFIKHYLDVMAAYKMNRFHFHLTDDHGWRLPSERYPRLNTVGSWRVDRDDEPWGKATPPREGERATYGGFYTREELEEIVEYAAVRGIEVIPEVEMPGHSSAILAAYPELACDDYPYEVAIGPYWPPKAILCAGNDSVLAFMYAVLDEVCDIFPSKYIHIGGDEAFKANWEQCPRCQRRIKQERLTGEEQLQSWFMGKIQQHLQAKGRSIIGWDEIMGLKDDAWGMESSIADNNPFVSTDAVVMSWRGQKPGLDAAGRGYKVIQCPTDYCYFDYYQADARYQPASIGGLVTLRKAYDFDPAPAGINSHVEANIIGGQCNLWTEFINTPSHAEYMLLPRMLATSECLWSQRDKKDWNRFRRKVETQKDRLAAKGYNYCDGSFAPQFTARRVDDHTMNISITTEVPNTYIFYTTDMSTPTRESAIYLGPINLERGTHIKILPVYQDIERDSVYEFVIK
;
A
#
# COMPACT_ATOMS: atom_id res chain seq x y z
N MET A 1 -12.60 26.40 -60.53
CA MET A 1 -11.90 25.41 -59.70
C MET A 1 -11.20 25.99 -58.44
N LYS A 2 -10.62 27.21 -58.40
CA LYS A 2 -9.96 27.79 -57.22
C LYS A 2 -10.94 28.21 -56.08
N LYS A 3 -12.16 28.57 -56.35
CA LYS A 3 -13.16 28.98 -55.31
C LYS A 3 -13.80 27.78 -54.58
N THR A 4 -13.94 26.64 -55.26
CA THR A 4 -14.48 25.42 -54.65
C THR A 4 -13.48 24.72 -53.69
N LEU A 5 -12.16 24.83 -54.01
CA LEU A 5 -11.13 24.29 -53.15
C LEU A 5 -10.96 25.07 -51.84
N LEU A 6 -11.18 26.39 -51.87
CA LEU A 6 -11.13 27.24 -50.65
C LEU A 6 -12.28 26.95 -49.69
N PHE A 7 -13.47 26.62 -50.20
CA PHE A 7 -14.64 26.23 -49.34
C PHE A 7 -14.47 24.84 -48.71
N LEU A 8 -13.82 23.89 -49.39
CA LEU A 8 -13.52 22.57 -48.83
C LEU A 8 -12.44 22.66 -47.74
N VAL A 9 -11.42 23.49 -47.93
CA VAL A 9 -10.37 23.69 -46.92
C VAL A 9 -10.88 24.47 -45.72
N LEU A 10 -11.83 25.43 -45.90
CA LEU A 10 -12.48 26.12 -44.79
C LEU A 10 -13.47 25.21 -44.02
N ALA A 11 -14.17 24.31 -44.74
CA ALA A 11 -15.06 23.32 -44.11
C ALA A 11 -14.29 22.25 -43.32
N THR A 12 -13.10 21.82 -43.78
CA THR A 12 -12.21 20.92 -43.05
C THR A 12 -11.54 21.61 -41.85
N LEU A 13 -11.22 22.89 -41.93
CA LEU A 13 -10.71 23.67 -40.79
C LEU A 13 -11.81 23.98 -39.72
N LEU A 14 -13.07 24.09 -40.12
CA LEU A 14 -14.19 24.21 -39.19
C LEU A 14 -14.59 22.88 -38.54
N ALA A 15 -14.34 21.73 -39.18
CA ALA A 15 -14.52 20.41 -38.58
C ALA A 15 -13.42 20.04 -37.58
N ALA A 16 -12.21 20.63 -37.71
CA ALA A 16 -11.11 20.44 -36.77
C ALA A 16 -11.27 21.22 -35.44
N GLY A 17 -12.31 22.06 -35.31
CA GLY A 17 -12.64 22.83 -34.10
C GLY A 17 -13.61 22.15 -33.13
N CYS A 18 -14.23 21.01 -33.50
CA CYS A 18 -15.01 20.20 -32.57
C CYS A 18 -14.08 19.32 -31.77
N GLY A 19 -13.72 19.74 -30.55
CA GLY A 19 -12.93 18.92 -29.62
C GLY A 19 -13.58 17.54 -29.43
N ARG A 20 -12.74 16.53 -29.21
CA ARG A 20 -13.18 15.14 -28.92
C ARG A 20 -14.26 15.15 -27.84
N ARG A 21 -15.30 14.35 -27.99
CA ARG A 21 -16.36 14.19 -26.99
C ARG A 21 -16.22 12.82 -26.34
N ALA A 22 -16.42 12.75 -25.03
CA ALA A 22 -16.49 11.49 -24.30
C ALA A 22 -17.88 11.32 -23.70
N GLN A 23 -18.32 10.09 -23.62
CA GLN A 23 -19.51 9.68 -22.87
C GLN A 23 -19.10 8.50 -21.98
N VAL A 24 -19.33 8.65 -20.68
CA VAL A 24 -19.14 7.60 -19.69
C VAL A 24 -20.52 7.05 -19.35
N THR A 25 -20.68 5.73 -19.42
CA THR A 25 -21.96 5.03 -19.14
C THR A 25 -21.93 4.30 -17.80
N ASP A 26 -20.77 3.80 -17.41
CA ASP A 26 -20.60 2.99 -16.21
C ASP A 26 -19.68 3.64 -15.20
N ILE A 27 -20.03 3.55 -13.93
CA ILE A 27 -19.25 4.08 -12.81
C ILE A 27 -18.39 2.96 -12.22
N ALA A 28 -17.08 3.04 -12.47
CA ALA A 28 -16.10 2.05 -11.98
C ALA A 28 -15.24 2.64 -10.87
N ILE A 29 -15.79 2.79 -9.66
CA ILE A 29 -15.11 3.37 -8.50
C ILE A 29 -14.48 2.26 -7.64
N VAL A 30 -13.20 2.45 -7.30
CA VAL A 30 -12.44 1.66 -6.32
C VAL A 30 -11.82 2.65 -5.32
N PRO A 31 -11.97 2.42 -4.02
CA PRO A 31 -12.78 1.40 -3.34
C PRO A 31 -14.29 1.61 -3.52
N GLU A 32 -15.05 0.51 -3.34
CA GLU A 32 -16.52 0.50 -3.41
C GLU A 32 -17.12 1.46 -2.40
N PRO A 33 -17.92 2.46 -2.82
CA PRO A 33 -18.55 3.39 -1.91
C PRO A 33 -19.62 2.73 -1.01
N LEU A 34 -19.90 3.38 0.11
CA LEU A 34 -20.96 2.98 1.05
C LEU A 34 -22.32 2.88 0.35
N PHE A 35 -22.62 3.86 -0.54
CA PHE A 35 -23.84 3.88 -1.33
C PHE A 35 -23.59 4.55 -2.68
N THR A 36 -24.09 3.93 -3.75
CA THR A 36 -24.07 4.49 -5.11
C THR A 36 -25.43 4.29 -5.77
N LEU A 37 -26.03 5.38 -6.23
CA LEU A 37 -27.25 5.37 -7.03
C LEU A 37 -26.97 6.07 -8.36
N GLN A 38 -26.86 5.31 -9.45
CA GLN A 38 -26.81 5.84 -10.80
C GLN A 38 -28.23 6.01 -11.34
N LYS A 39 -28.51 7.15 -11.99
CA LYS A 39 -29.81 7.51 -12.58
C LYS A 39 -29.72 7.47 -14.10
N GLU A 40 -30.87 7.52 -14.78
CA GLU A 40 -30.90 7.50 -16.25
C GLU A 40 -30.41 8.80 -16.90
N GLY A 41 -30.46 9.93 -16.17
CA GLY A 41 -30.01 11.24 -16.67
C GLY A 41 -28.51 11.35 -16.81
N THR A 42 -28.06 12.41 -17.48
CA THR A 42 -26.61 12.70 -17.68
C THR A 42 -26.35 14.19 -17.49
N TYR A 43 -25.10 14.51 -17.13
CA TYR A 43 -24.57 15.87 -17.09
C TYR A 43 -23.37 16.01 -18.03
N THR A 44 -23.32 17.12 -18.78
CA THR A 44 -22.20 17.38 -19.70
C THR A 44 -21.30 18.48 -19.16
N ILE A 45 -20.09 18.09 -18.80
CA ILE A 45 -19.02 18.99 -18.34
C ILE A 45 -18.35 19.60 -19.56
N LYS A 46 -18.29 20.94 -19.61
CA LYS A 46 -17.53 21.68 -20.62
C LYS A 46 -16.06 21.76 -20.24
N ARG A 47 -15.19 21.98 -21.21
CA ARG A 47 -13.73 22.13 -21.00
C ARG A 47 -13.37 23.25 -20.00
N SER A 48 -14.19 24.28 -19.86
CA SER A 48 -13.96 25.41 -18.94
C SER A 48 -15.04 25.47 -17.87
N PRO A 49 -15.06 24.52 -16.91
CA PRO A 49 -16.10 24.49 -15.89
C PRO A 49 -15.97 25.68 -14.93
N LYS A 50 -17.10 26.23 -14.53
CA LYS A 50 -17.20 27.20 -13.44
C LYS A 50 -17.20 26.44 -12.11
N VAL A 51 -16.35 26.87 -11.17
CA VAL A 51 -16.19 26.23 -9.87
C VAL A 51 -16.55 27.23 -8.78
N THR A 52 -17.44 26.86 -7.86
CA THR A 52 -17.71 27.60 -6.63
C THR A 52 -17.07 26.89 -5.45
N VAL A 53 -16.79 27.66 -4.39
CA VAL A 53 -16.19 27.16 -3.13
C VAL A 53 -16.96 27.79 -1.97
N SER A 54 -17.43 26.98 -1.03
CA SER A 54 -18.12 27.43 0.18
C SER A 54 -17.70 26.62 1.41
N GLY A 55 -17.75 27.23 2.58
CA GLY A 55 -17.32 26.61 3.86
C GLY A 55 -15.81 26.41 4.01
N VAL A 56 -15.02 26.75 2.99
CA VAL A 56 -13.55 26.67 3.00
C VAL A 56 -12.96 27.83 2.21
N GLY A 57 -11.73 28.24 2.54
CA GLY A 57 -11.03 29.31 1.82
C GLY A 57 -10.66 28.90 0.38
N GLN A 58 -10.86 29.80 -0.58
CA GLN A 58 -10.46 29.55 -1.98
C GLN A 58 -8.95 29.30 -2.14
N ASN A 59 -8.16 29.72 -1.17
CA ASN A 59 -6.71 29.55 -1.12
C ASN A 59 -6.26 28.34 -0.29
N SER A 60 -7.18 27.49 0.19
CA SER A 60 -6.79 26.26 0.89
C SER A 60 -6.00 25.33 -0.03
N GLU A 61 -5.13 24.51 0.54
CA GLU A 61 -4.28 23.59 -0.25
C GLU A 61 -5.13 22.54 -0.96
N THR A 62 -6.22 22.10 -0.38
CA THR A 62 -7.18 21.17 -1.02
C THR A 62 -7.83 21.78 -2.25
N VAL A 63 -8.31 23.03 -2.16
CA VAL A 63 -8.90 23.74 -3.32
C VAL A 63 -7.85 23.96 -4.41
N LYS A 64 -6.65 24.41 -4.04
CA LYS A 64 -5.53 24.55 -4.99
C LYS A 64 -5.18 23.24 -5.68
N TYR A 65 -5.12 22.14 -4.92
CA TYR A 65 -4.90 20.81 -5.47
C TYR A 65 -5.97 20.42 -6.49
N ILE A 66 -7.26 20.58 -6.15
CA ILE A 66 -8.39 20.26 -7.04
C ILE A 66 -8.29 21.07 -8.34
N LEU A 67 -8.09 22.37 -8.25
CA LEU A 67 -7.97 23.25 -9.42
C LEU A 67 -6.75 22.90 -10.28
N LYS A 68 -5.62 22.56 -9.65
CA LYS A 68 -4.40 22.10 -10.35
C LYS A 68 -4.66 20.77 -11.06
N SER A 69 -5.27 19.82 -10.38
CA SER A 69 -5.60 18.49 -10.93
C SER A 69 -6.60 18.58 -12.11
N LEU A 70 -7.62 19.44 -12.02
CA LEU A 70 -8.51 19.72 -13.16
C LEU A 70 -7.74 20.25 -14.39
N ARG A 71 -6.72 21.12 -14.17
CA ARG A 71 -5.87 21.61 -15.26
C ARG A 71 -4.98 20.51 -15.84
N GLN A 72 -4.42 19.65 -15.01
CA GLN A 72 -3.65 18.48 -15.44
C GLN A 72 -4.50 17.50 -16.27
N ASN A 73 -5.81 17.42 -15.97
CA ASN A 73 -6.79 16.69 -16.75
C ASN A 73 -7.35 17.52 -17.93
N HIS A 74 -6.56 18.46 -18.45
CA HIS A 74 -6.84 19.28 -19.63
C HIS A 74 -8.11 20.17 -19.54
N MET A 75 -8.67 20.36 -18.36
CA MET A 75 -9.75 21.32 -18.12
C MET A 75 -9.20 22.72 -17.83
N ARG A 76 -10.05 23.75 -17.96
CA ARG A 76 -9.72 25.14 -17.67
C ARG A 76 -10.69 25.70 -16.61
N PRO A 77 -10.60 25.24 -15.33
CA PRO A 77 -11.55 25.66 -14.30
C PRO A 77 -11.45 27.16 -14.05
N ARG A 78 -12.61 27.79 -13.84
CA ARG A 78 -12.72 29.21 -13.46
C ARG A 78 -13.45 29.32 -12.14
N LEU A 79 -12.81 29.88 -11.13
CA LEU A 79 -13.47 30.23 -9.89
C LEU A 79 -14.47 31.35 -10.14
N VAL A 80 -15.69 31.19 -9.60
CA VAL A 80 -16.77 32.15 -9.64
C VAL A 80 -17.34 32.35 -8.24
N ALA A 81 -18.13 33.41 -8.03
CA ALA A 81 -18.77 33.66 -6.75
C ALA A 81 -19.78 32.56 -6.41
N SER A 82 -19.95 32.25 -5.13
CA SER A 82 -20.90 31.23 -4.67
C SER A 82 -22.36 31.51 -5.00
N SER A 83 -22.70 32.75 -5.33
CA SER A 83 -24.02 33.16 -5.82
C SER A 83 -24.25 32.88 -7.30
N ASP A 84 -23.22 32.50 -8.06
CA ASP A 84 -23.27 32.29 -9.49
C ASP A 84 -23.68 30.84 -9.83
N VAL A 85 -24.23 30.66 -11.03
CA VAL A 85 -24.46 29.31 -11.58
C VAL A 85 -23.10 28.68 -11.86
N SER A 86 -22.86 27.51 -11.25
CA SER A 86 -21.60 26.75 -11.34
C SER A 86 -21.80 25.42 -12.06
N ASP A 87 -20.70 24.85 -12.55
CA ASP A 87 -20.63 23.48 -13.07
C ASP A 87 -20.16 22.50 -11.97
N ILE A 88 -19.34 22.98 -11.01
CA ILE A 88 -18.80 22.18 -9.89
C ILE A 88 -18.87 23.01 -8.62
N ASP A 89 -19.52 22.50 -7.60
CA ASP A 89 -19.59 23.07 -6.25
C ASP A 89 -18.68 22.29 -5.30
N LEU A 90 -17.73 22.96 -4.66
CA LEU A 90 -16.86 22.44 -3.61
C LEU A 90 -17.35 22.98 -2.26
N ILE A 91 -17.81 22.09 -1.36
CA ILE A 91 -18.53 22.51 -0.15
C ILE A 91 -17.97 21.82 1.08
N ILE A 92 -17.55 22.60 2.08
CA ILE A 92 -17.43 22.11 3.45
C ILE A 92 -18.75 22.45 4.17
N ASN A 93 -19.35 21.43 4.80
CA ASN A 93 -20.65 21.55 5.45
C ASN A 93 -20.58 22.51 6.64
N ASP A 94 -21.53 23.45 6.75
CA ASP A 94 -21.67 24.32 7.91
C ASP A 94 -22.12 23.55 9.15
N THR A 95 -22.90 22.47 8.95
CA THR A 95 -23.34 21.55 9.99
C THR A 95 -22.75 20.17 9.73
N VAL A 96 -22.14 19.58 10.75
CA VAL A 96 -21.51 18.26 10.64
C VAL A 96 -22.54 17.20 10.29
N ASN A 97 -22.34 16.50 9.19
CA ASN A 97 -23.09 15.31 8.85
C ASN A 97 -22.43 14.09 9.52
N THR A 98 -23.07 13.53 10.52
CA THR A 98 -22.54 12.42 11.33
C THR A 98 -22.44 11.10 10.57
N GLU A 99 -23.19 10.93 9.45
CA GLU A 99 -23.17 9.71 8.65
C GLU A 99 -21.85 9.53 7.88
N ILE A 100 -21.21 10.66 7.52
CA ILE A 100 -19.97 10.63 6.73
C ILE A 100 -18.70 10.84 7.58
N GLY A 101 -18.83 11.31 8.82
CA GLY A 101 -17.68 11.59 9.69
C GLY A 101 -16.68 12.58 9.07
N ASN A 102 -15.40 12.47 9.44
CA ASN A 102 -14.37 13.42 9.00
C ASN A 102 -13.81 13.11 7.61
N GLU A 103 -13.78 11.86 7.19
CA GLU A 103 -13.17 11.44 5.92
C GLU A 103 -14.20 11.13 4.83
N GLY A 104 -15.48 11.04 5.18
CA GLY A 104 -16.53 10.76 4.21
C GLY A 104 -17.04 12.00 3.49
N TYR A 105 -17.90 11.77 2.50
CA TYR A 105 -18.41 12.81 1.59
C TYR A 105 -19.72 12.40 0.95
N LEU A 106 -20.40 13.39 0.37
CA LEU A 106 -21.50 13.25 -0.56
C LEU A 106 -21.09 13.85 -1.92
N LEU A 107 -21.14 13.03 -2.98
CA LEU A 107 -20.94 13.45 -4.36
C LEU A 107 -22.25 13.30 -5.12
N GLU A 108 -22.70 14.36 -5.76
CA GLU A 108 -23.92 14.37 -6.58
C GLU A 108 -23.59 14.89 -7.98
N VAL A 109 -23.95 14.12 -9.00
CA VAL A 109 -24.03 14.58 -10.38
C VAL A 109 -25.52 14.78 -10.70
N ARG A 110 -25.91 16.03 -10.96
CA ARG A 110 -27.29 16.47 -11.17
C ARG A 110 -27.41 17.10 -12.56
N PRO A 111 -28.62 17.27 -13.10
CA PRO A 111 -28.82 17.97 -14.38
C PRO A 111 -28.25 19.39 -14.41
N THR A 112 -28.11 20.02 -13.23
CA THR A 112 -27.67 21.41 -13.07
C THR A 112 -26.18 21.57 -12.75
N GLY A 113 -25.46 20.49 -12.48
CA GLY A 113 -24.04 20.54 -12.10
C GLY A 113 -23.62 19.42 -11.14
N ILE A 114 -22.39 19.48 -10.69
CA ILE A 114 -21.75 18.52 -9.81
C ILE A 114 -21.53 19.15 -8.43
N ARG A 115 -21.90 18.44 -7.37
CA ARG A 115 -21.68 18.87 -6.00
C ARG A 115 -20.78 17.89 -5.26
N LEU A 116 -19.69 18.38 -4.71
CA LEU A 116 -18.80 17.67 -3.80
C LEU A 116 -18.91 18.30 -2.41
N SER A 117 -19.45 17.59 -1.43
CA SER A 117 -19.64 18.10 -0.08
C SER A 117 -19.09 17.14 0.97
N ALA A 118 -18.45 17.69 2.00
CA ALA A 118 -17.81 16.95 3.08
C ALA A 118 -17.80 17.78 4.38
N ASN A 119 -17.48 17.14 5.52
CA ASN A 119 -17.31 17.85 6.78
C ASN A 119 -15.93 18.49 6.94
N THR A 120 -14.93 18.00 6.19
CA THR A 120 -13.53 18.42 6.28
C THR A 120 -12.90 18.53 4.89
N GLU A 121 -11.75 19.19 4.81
CA GLU A 121 -10.97 19.27 3.56
C GLU A 121 -10.49 17.89 3.09
N VAL A 122 -10.19 16.96 4.00
CA VAL A 122 -9.79 15.59 3.66
C VAL A 122 -10.97 14.82 3.02
N GLY A 123 -12.18 14.95 3.58
CA GLY A 123 -13.39 14.38 2.96
C GLY A 123 -13.65 14.97 1.58
N LEU A 124 -13.47 16.29 1.42
CA LEU A 124 -13.61 16.97 0.12
C LEU A 124 -12.55 16.48 -0.89
N PHE A 125 -11.31 16.24 -0.43
CA PHE A 125 -10.26 15.63 -1.25
C PHE A 125 -10.69 14.25 -1.76
N TYR A 126 -11.23 13.39 -0.89
CA TYR A 126 -11.70 12.05 -1.29
C TYR A 126 -12.93 12.09 -2.21
N ALA A 127 -13.84 13.06 -2.00
CA ALA A 127 -14.94 13.31 -2.94
C ALA A 127 -14.39 13.61 -4.34
N TYR A 128 -13.35 14.44 -4.41
CA TYR A 128 -12.69 14.78 -5.67
C TYR A 128 -11.98 13.57 -6.31
N GLN A 129 -11.28 12.72 -5.52
CA GLN A 129 -10.68 11.48 -6.07
C GLN A 129 -11.75 10.57 -6.68
N THR A 130 -12.90 10.45 -6.04
CA THR A 130 -14.03 9.70 -6.58
C THR A 130 -14.62 10.35 -7.84
N PHE A 131 -14.74 11.67 -7.87
CA PHE A 131 -15.14 12.39 -9.07
C PHE A 131 -14.20 12.13 -10.26
N VAL A 132 -12.89 12.14 -10.05
CA VAL A 132 -11.92 11.81 -11.10
C VAL A 132 -12.12 10.39 -11.64
N GLN A 133 -12.54 9.44 -10.81
CA GLN A 133 -12.83 8.08 -11.25
C GLN A 133 -14.15 7.96 -12.08
N ILE A 134 -15.02 8.96 -12.07
CA ILE A 134 -16.20 9.03 -12.96
C ILE A 134 -15.81 9.56 -14.34
N LEU A 135 -14.70 10.29 -14.47
CA LEU A 135 -14.23 10.82 -15.75
C LEU A 135 -13.63 9.70 -16.63
N PRO A 136 -13.44 9.92 -17.95
CA PRO A 136 -12.78 8.95 -18.82
C PRO A 136 -11.42 8.49 -18.26
N ALA A 137 -11.08 7.23 -18.44
CA ALA A 137 -9.84 6.67 -17.89
C ALA A 137 -8.59 7.37 -18.43
N ASP A 138 -8.61 7.80 -19.69
CA ASP A 138 -7.52 8.47 -20.40
C ASP A 138 -7.53 10.01 -20.27
N ILE A 139 -8.31 10.56 -19.32
CA ILE A 139 -8.48 12.02 -19.14
C ILE A 139 -7.15 12.78 -18.95
N SER A 140 -6.15 12.13 -18.37
CA SER A 140 -4.82 12.72 -18.16
C SER A 140 -4.05 12.94 -19.46
N ASN A 141 -4.34 12.17 -20.52
CA ASN A 141 -3.63 12.17 -21.79
C ASN A 141 -4.47 12.72 -22.95
N THR A 142 -5.78 12.82 -22.77
CA THR A 142 -6.72 13.20 -23.83
C THR A 142 -7.42 14.51 -23.49
N THR A 143 -7.34 15.48 -24.41
CA THR A 143 -8.10 16.72 -24.31
C THR A 143 -9.50 16.54 -24.89
N TYR A 144 -10.52 16.65 -24.03
CA TYR A 144 -11.91 16.61 -24.42
C TYR A 144 -12.50 18.02 -24.55
N GLY A 145 -13.33 18.25 -25.54
CA GLY A 145 -14.15 19.48 -25.66
C GLY A 145 -15.31 19.48 -24.69
N SER A 146 -15.90 18.31 -24.46
CA SER A 146 -16.93 18.04 -23.44
C SER A 146 -16.89 16.58 -23.01
N ILE A 147 -17.34 16.34 -21.77
CA ILE A 147 -17.43 15.01 -21.16
C ILE A 147 -18.83 14.85 -20.60
N THR A 148 -19.57 13.85 -21.09
CA THR A 148 -20.89 13.50 -20.57
C THR A 148 -20.74 12.34 -19.59
N ILE A 149 -21.23 12.53 -18.37
CA ILE A 149 -21.20 11.56 -17.26
C ILE A 149 -22.63 11.28 -16.78
N PRO A 150 -22.89 10.08 -16.22
CA PRO A 150 -24.22 9.74 -15.71
C PRO A 150 -24.57 10.57 -14.47
N GLU A 151 -25.84 10.92 -14.32
CA GLU A 151 -26.36 11.41 -13.06
C GLU A 151 -26.22 10.34 -11.99
N CYS A 152 -25.68 10.73 -10.82
CA CYS A 152 -25.52 9.82 -9.71
C CYS A 152 -25.51 10.52 -8.36
N THR A 153 -25.76 9.74 -7.31
CA THR A 153 -25.57 10.13 -5.92
C THR A 153 -24.66 9.09 -5.26
N ILE A 154 -23.55 9.53 -4.69
CA ILE A 154 -22.58 8.69 -4.01
C ILE A 154 -22.39 9.24 -2.59
N LEU A 155 -22.79 8.43 -1.60
CA LEU A 155 -22.50 8.66 -0.19
C LEU A 155 -21.38 7.70 0.23
N ASP A 156 -20.34 8.21 0.88
CA ASP A 156 -19.18 7.39 1.15
C ASP A 156 -18.48 7.78 2.46
N ALA A 157 -17.94 6.77 3.14
CA ALA A 157 -17.16 6.93 4.36
C ALA A 157 -16.31 5.67 4.59
N PRO A 158 -15.10 5.79 5.17
CA PRO A 158 -14.23 4.64 5.39
C PRO A 158 -14.72 3.75 6.53
N ARG A 159 -14.47 2.43 6.39
CA ARG A 159 -14.65 1.45 7.46
C ARG A 159 -13.56 1.58 8.54
N TYR A 160 -12.31 1.80 8.14
CA TYR A 160 -11.16 1.91 9.04
C TYR A 160 -10.47 3.26 8.92
N GLY A 161 -9.99 3.76 10.07
CA GLY A 161 -9.19 5.00 10.15
C GLY A 161 -7.74 4.81 9.72
N TRP A 162 -7.20 3.59 9.80
CA TRP A 162 -5.84 3.27 9.33
C TRP A 162 -5.90 2.48 8.02
N ARG A 163 -5.36 3.07 6.95
CA ARG A 163 -5.27 2.46 5.63
C ARG A 163 -3.85 2.68 5.11
N GLY A 164 -2.95 1.77 5.51
CA GLY A 164 -1.51 1.92 5.35
C GLY A 164 -0.97 1.34 4.05
N VAL A 165 0.10 1.96 3.56
CA VAL A 165 1.00 1.41 2.54
C VAL A 165 2.43 1.65 2.99
N HIS A 166 3.22 0.60 3.01
CA HIS A 166 4.63 0.62 3.40
C HIS A 166 5.53 0.66 2.16
N LEU A 167 6.67 1.32 2.28
CA LEU A 167 7.75 1.24 1.32
C LEU A 167 9.09 1.16 2.04
N ASP A 168 9.83 0.09 1.77
CA ASP A 168 11.23 -0.07 2.14
C ASP A 168 12.11 0.74 1.18
N VAL A 169 12.89 1.68 1.72
CA VAL A 169 13.88 2.45 0.96
C VAL A 169 15.32 2.15 1.41
N CYS A 170 15.47 1.12 2.25
CA CYS A 170 16.74 0.71 2.84
C CYS A 170 17.45 -0.33 1.99
N ARG A 171 16.75 -1.42 1.61
CA ARG A 171 17.33 -2.45 0.75
C ARG A 171 17.66 -1.87 -0.61
N HIS A 172 16.75 -1.07 -1.18
CA HIS A 172 17.05 -0.24 -2.35
C HIS A 172 16.57 1.21 -2.13
N PHE A 173 17.40 2.17 -2.56
CA PHE A 173 17.13 3.59 -2.36
C PHE A 173 16.28 4.16 -3.50
N PHE A 174 15.21 4.90 -3.14
CA PHE A 174 14.31 5.51 -4.10
C PHE A 174 14.35 7.05 -4.02
N PRO A 175 14.39 7.76 -5.17
CA PRO A 175 14.45 9.22 -5.17
C PRO A 175 13.12 9.86 -4.77
N VAL A 176 13.16 11.07 -4.22
CA VAL A 176 11.99 11.88 -3.79
C VAL A 176 10.90 11.95 -4.87
N LYS A 177 11.29 12.05 -6.14
CA LYS A 177 10.34 12.06 -7.26
C LYS A 177 9.47 10.79 -7.28
N PHE A 178 10.05 9.63 -7.03
CA PHE A 178 9.31 8.37 -6.97
C PHE A 178 8.42 8.31 -5.71
N ILE A 179 8.92 8.75 -4.55
CA ILE A 179 8.11 8.82 -3.33
C ILE A 179 6.85 9.65 -3.56
N LYS A 180 6.95 10.81 -4.21
CA LYS A 180 5.78 11.62 -4.56
C LYS A 180 4.83 10.92 -5.53
N HIS A 181 5.36 10.20 -6.51
CA HIS A 181 4.55 9.41 -7.43
C HIS A 181 3.82 8.26 -6.71
N TYR A 182 4.49 7.63 -5.75
CA TYR A 182 3.92 6.61 -4.87
C TYR A 182 2.78 7.18 -3.99
N LEU A 183 2.97 8.36 -3.41
CA LEU A 183 1.94 9.07 -2.65
C LEU A 183 0.74 9.48 -3.52
N ASP A 184 0.95 9.80 -4.81
CA ASP A 184 -0.14 10.13 -5.73
C ASP A 184 -1.06 8.92 -5.99
N VAL A 185 -0.52 7.72 -6.15
CA VAL A 185 -1.35 6.52 -6.34
C VAL A 185 -2.04 6.10 -5.04
N MET A 186 -1.39 6.24 -3.88
CA MET A 186 -2.01 6.04 -2.57
C MET A 186 -3.24 6.95 -2.40
N ALA A 187 -3.07 8.24 -2.68
CA ALA A 187 -4.13 9.25 -2.58
C ALA A 187 -5.32 8.97 -3.51
N ALA A 188 -5.06 8.54 -4.75
CA ALA A 188 -6.08 8.22 -5.73
C ALA A 188 -7.03 7.10 -5.27
N TYR A 189 -6.53 6.19 -4.42
CA TYR A 189 -7.28 5.07 -3.85
C TYR A 189 -7.52 5.19 -2.34
N LYS A 190 -7.48 6.42 -1.79
CA LYS A 190 -7.89 6.76 -0.43
C LYS A 190 -7.07 6.06 0.68
N MET A 191 -5.83 5.67 0.40
CA MET A 191 -4.88 5.24 1.41
C MET A 191 -4.35 6.48 2.15
N ASN A 192 -4.21 6.43 3.49
CA ASN A 192 -3.96 7.61 4.31
C ASN A 192 -2.78 7.51 5.29
N ARG A 193 -2.04 6.40 5.26
CA ARG A 193 -0.82 6.22 6.06
C ARG A 193 0.30 5.73 5.17
N PHE A 194 1.36 6.50 5.07
CA PHE A 194 2.58 6.11 4.38
C PHE A 194 3.60 5.66 5.43
N HIS A 195 3.78 4.36 5.56
CA HIS A 195 4.78 3.76 6.43
C HIS A 195 6.12 3.78 5.70
N PHE A 196 7.03 4.62 6.15
CA PHE A 196 8.29 4.93 5.51
C PHE A 196 9.43 4.25 6.25
N HIS A 197 9.89 3.11 5.73
CA HIS A 197 10.93 2.29 6.33
C HIS A 197 12.31 2.87 5.99
N LEU A 198 12.88 3.64 6.92
CA LEU A 198 14.00 4.54 6.69
C LEU A 198 15.34 4.01 7.21
N THR A 199 15.36 2.93 7.98
CA THR A 199 16.58 2.35 8.53
C THR A 199 16.50 0.83 8.57
N ASP A 200 17.58 0.16 8.15
CA ASP A 200 17.70 -1.29 8.14
C ASP A 200 19.18 -1.70 8.01
N ASP A 201 19.48 -3.00 8.00
CA ASP A 201 20.81 -3.57 7.81
C ASP A 201 21.51 -3.06 6.54
N HIS A 202 20.75 -2.81 5.47
CA HIS A 202 21.24 -2.46 4.12
C HIS A 202 21.37 -0.97 3.88
N GLY A 203 21.00 -0.13 4.84
CA GLY A 203 21.20 1.29 4.74
C GLY A 203 20.40 2.14 5.72
N TRP A 204 21.00 3.26 6.06
CA TRP A 204 20.41 4.34 6.85
C TRP A 204 19.99 5.49 5.95
N ARG A 205 18.72 5.92 6.00
CA ARG A 205 18.17 6.90 5.04
C ARG A 205 17.77 8.25 5.66
N LEU A 206 17.88 8.37 6.98
CA LEU A 206 17.60 9.62 7.72
C LEU A 206 18.84 10.52 7.79
N PRO A 207 18.68 11.85 7.74
CA PRO A 207 19.78 12.76 8.05
C PRO A 207 20.05 12.73 9.56
N SER A 208 21.28 12.81 9.98
CA SER A 208 21.65 12.97 11.37
C SER A 208 22.81 13.97 11.53
N GLU A 209 22.55 15.04 12.28
CA GLU A 209 23.56 16.04 12.63
C GLU A 209 24.39 15.57 13.82
N ARG A 210 23.75 14.87 14.79
CA ARG A 210 24.42 14.39 16.00
C ARG A 210 25.33 13.21 15.73
N TYR A 211 24.97 12.38 14.75
CA TYR A 211 25.69 11.15 14.41
C TYR A 211 26.04 11.07 12.92
N PRO A 212 26.93 11.95 12.41
CA PRO A 212 27.18 12.10 10.97
C PRO A 212 27.74 10.84 10.29
N ARG A 213 28.32 9.88 11.05
CA ARG A 213 28.76 8.60 10.49
C ARG A 213 27.60 7.73 10.01
N LEU A 214 26.36 7.95 10.50
CA LEU A 214 25.16 7.31 9.93
C LEU A 214 25.02 7.66 8.45
N ASN A 215 25.29 8.92 8.08
CA ASN A 215 25.16 9.37 6.68
C ASN A 215 26.42 9.08 5.85
N THR A 216 27.63 9.11 6.45
CA THR A 216 28.87 8.93 5.71
C THR A 216 29.31 7.46 5.60
N VAL A 217 28.81 6.58 6.47
CA VAL A 217 29.09 5.15 6.50
C VAL A 217 27.81 4.35 6.37
N GLY A 218 26.85 4.52 7.31
CA GLY A 218 25.64 3.71 7.40
C GLY A 218 24.70 3.80 6.18
N SER A 219 24.80 4.88 5.40
CA SER A 219 23.97 5.07 4.19
C SER A 219 24.54 4.42 2.92
N TRP A 220 25.73 3.82 2.99
CA TRP A 220 26.45 3.36 1.81
C TRP A 220 26.92 1.92 1.93
N ARG A 221 26.73 1.12 0.89
CA ARG A 221 27.22 -0.24 0.76
C ARG A 221 27.96 -0.44 -0.57
N VAL A 222 28.67 -1.55 -0.69
CA VAL A 222 29.24 -1.96 -1.99
C VAL A 222 28.08 -2.24 -2.96
N ASP A 223 28.21 -1.78 -4.19
CA ASP A 223 27.21 -1.99 -5.23
C ASP A 223 27.19 -3.43 -5.72
N ARG A 224 26.02 -4.06 -5.68
CA ARG A 224 25.72 -5.41 -6.20
C ARG A 224 24.35 -5.45 -6.90
N ASP A 225 23.86 -4.30 -7.35
CA ASP A 225 22.55 -4.23 -7.97
C ASP A 225 22.47 -4.97 -9.32
N ASP A 226 23.61 -5.31 -9.92
CA ASP A 226 23.72 -6.17 -11.11
C ASP A 226 23.74 -7.67 -10.79
N GLU A 227 23.87 -8.04 -9.50
CA GLU A 227 23.85 -9.42 -9.05
C GLU A 227 22.44 -9.77 -8.50
N PRO A 228 21.96 -11.03 -8.68
CA PRO A 228 20.74 -11.46 -8.01
C PRO A 228 20.89 -11.34 -6.49
N TRP A 229 19.94 -10.72 -5.81
CA TRP A 229 19.97 -10.49 -4.36
C TRP A 229 20.41 -11.72 -3.56
N GLY A 230 19.80 -12.88 -3.82
CA GLY A 230 20.13 -14.14 -3.13
C GLY A 230 21.52 -14.73 -3.44
N LYS A 231 22.30 -14.10 -4.32
CA LYS A 231 23.64 -14.54 -4.75
C LYS A 231 24.66 -13.42 -4.72
N ALA A 232 24.32 -12.30 -4.10
CA ALA A 232 25.21 -11.15 -4.01
C ALA A 232 26.54 -11.55 -3.37
N THR A 233 27.64 -11.15 -4.03
CA THR A 233 28.99 -11.50 -3.57
C THR A 233 29.44 -10.57 -2.44
N PRO A 234 30.09 -11.10 -1.37
CA PRO A 234 30.56 -10.27 -0.28
C PRO A 234 31.59 -9.23 -0.77
N PRO A 235 31.76 -8.12 -0.02
CA PRO A 235 32.75 -7.10 -0.35
C PRO A 235 34.16 -7.69 -0.38
N ARG A 236 35.02 -7.17 -1.25
CA ARG A 236 36.44 -7.44 -1.24
C ARG A 236 37.16 -6.46 -0.31
N GLU A 237 38.29 -6.86 0.23
CA GLU A 237 39.10 -5.96 1.05
C GLU A 237 39.42 -4.65 0.30
N GLY A 238 39.09 -3.52 0.87
CA GLY A 238 39.28 -2.19 0.27
C GLY A 238 38.30 -1.82 -0.85
N GLU A 239 37.27 -2.62 -1.12
CA GLU A 239 36.23 -2.28 -2.08
C GLU A 239 35.39 -1.09 -1.59
N ARG A 240 35.14 -0.11 -2.47
CA ARG A 240 34.45 1.12 -2.09
C ARG A 240 32.93 0.91 -2.03
N ALA A 241 32.30 1.41 -0.96
CA ALA A 241 30.86 1.56 -0.86
C ALA A 241 30.39 2.71 -1.78
N THR A 242 29.64 2.38 -2.83
CA THR A 242 29.22 3.32 -3.89
C THR A 242 27.71 3.34 -4.09
N TYR A 243 27.00 2.34 -3.58
CA TYR A 243 25.55 2.28 -3.64
C TYR A 243 24.92 2.78 -2.33
N GLY A 244 23.91 3.62 -2.46
CA GLY A 244 23.15 4.10 -1.30
C GLY A 244 22.67 5.55 -1.49
N GLY A 245 22.48 6.20 -0.35
CA GLY A 245 21.98 7.56 -0.25
C GLY A 245 21.19 7.76 1.02
N PHE A 246 20.84 8.98 1.30
CA PHE A 246 19.91 9.36 2.37
C PHE A 246 19.14 10.61 1.95
N TYR A 247 17.99 10.83 2.56
CA TYR A 247 17.20 12.04 2.32
C TYR A 247 17.74 13.18 3.20
N THR A 248 17.79 14.40 2.65
CA THR A 248 18.05 15.59 3.46
C THR A 248 16.82 15.94 4.31
N ARG A 249 16.98 16.79 5.30
CA ARG A 249 15.87 17.30 6.11
C ARG A 249 14.80 17.96 5.22
N GLU A 250 15.23 18.81 4.30
CA GLU A 250 14.36 19.53 3.38
C GLU A 250 13.59 18.58 2.45
N GLU A 251 14.22 17.49 1.99
CA GLU A 251 13.57 16.48 1.16
C GLU A 251 12.50 15.71 1.96
N LEU A 252 12.75 15.38 3.22
CA LEU A 252 11.77 14.73 4.09
C LEU A 252 10.61 15.66 4.43
N GLU A 253 10.89 16.92 4.76
CA GLU A 253 9.86 17.93 5.00
C GLU A 253 8.99 18.15 3.75
N GLU A 254 9.60 18.19 2.55
CA GLU A 254 8.90 18.26 1.27
C GLU A 254 7.98 17.05 1.04
N ILE A 255 8.43 15.83 1.39
CA ILE A 255 7.62 14.59 1.32
C ILE A 255 6.43 14.70 2.28
N VAL A 256 6.66 15.13 3.53
CA VAL A 256 5.62 15.28 4.55
C VAL A 256 4.55 16.29 4.11
N GLU A 257 4.96 17.47 3.63
CA GLU A 257 4.03 18.48 3.13
C GLU A 257 3.24 17.97 1.91
N TYR A 258 3.92 17.29 0.99
CA TYR A 258 3.30 16.72 -0.21
C TYR A 258 2.25 15.64 0.14
N ALA A 259 2.52 14.83 1.14
CA ALA A 259 1.60 13.82 1.66
C ALA A 259 0.41 14.46 2.37
N ALA A 260 0.63 15.48 3.21
CA ALA A 260 -0.40 16.13 4.00
C ALA A 260 -1.51 16.75 3.12
N VAL A 261 -1.16 17.39 2.00
CA VAL A 261 -2.14 17.91 1.01
C VAL A 261 -3.04 16.83 0.44
N ARG A 262 -2.61 15.57 0.50
CA ARG A 262 -3.32 14.37 0.02
C ARG A 262 -4.07 13.62 1.11
N GLY A 263 -4.09 14.15 2.33
CA GLY A 263 -4.68 13.49 3.48
C GLY A 263 -3.87 12.25 3.93
N ILE A 264 -2.58 12.20 3.60
CA ILE A 264 -1.68 11.10 3.98
C ILE A 264 -0.76 11.57 5.09
N GLU A 265 -0.71 10.82 6.18
CA GLU A 265 0.26 10.98 7.27
C GLU A 265 1.47 10.08 7.00
N VAL A 266 2.68 10.65 7.07
CA VAL A 266 3.93 9.90 6.92
C VAL A 266 4.35 9.37 8.28
N ILE A 267 4.49 8.06 8.39
CA ILE A 267 4.90 7.34 9.60
C ILE A 267 6.35 6.90 9.41
N PRO A 268 7.33 7.56 10.03
CA PRO A 268 8.73 7.14 9.92
C PRO A 268 8.97 5.89 10.76
N GLU A 269 9.78 4.98 10.23
CA GLU A 269 10.28 3.83 10.96
C GLU A 269 11.78 3.94 11.19
N VAL A 270 12.18 3.64 12.43
CA VAL A 270 13.57 3.48 12.87
C VAL A 270 13.73 2.13 13.54
N GLU A 271 14.44 1.23 12.91
CA GLU A 271 14.67 -0.12 13.42
C GLU A 271 15.52 -0.18 14.68
N MET A 272 15.07 -0.99 15.62
CA MET A 272 15.75 -1.33 16.86
C MET A 272 15.07 -2.50 17.57
N PRO A 273 15.74 -3.35 18.32
CA PRO A 273 17.21 -3.43 18.47
C PRO A 273 17.87 -4.26 17.37
N GLY A 274 17.09 -5.03 16.57
CA GLY A 274 17.53 -5.75 15.38
C GLY A 274 17.75 -4.84 14.18
N HIS A 275 17.98 -5.40 13.01
CA HIS A 275 18.17 -4.68 11.75
C HIS A 275 19.11 -3.47 11.84
N SER A 276 20.23 -3.66 12.57
CA SER A 276 21.10 -2.56 13.02
C SER A 276 22.48 -2.56 12.36
N SER A 277 22.73 -3.35 11.30
CA SER A 277 24.05 -3.44 10.66
C SER A 277 24.56 -2.08 10.19
N ALA A 278 23.70 -1.24 9.61
CA ALA A 278 24.06 0.10 9.18
C ALA A 278 24.49 1.01 10.36
N ILE A 279 23.79 0.89 11.51
CA ILE A 279 24.17 1.59 12.74
C ILE A 279 25.51 1.09 13.25
N LEU A 280 25.68 -0.23 13.34
CA LEU A 280 26.88 -0.86 13.90
C LEU A 280 28.11 -0.71 13.00
N ALA A 281 27.94 -0.65 11.69
CA ALA A 281 29.00 -0.28 10.76
C ALA A 281 29.49 1.17 11.00
N ALA A 282 28.57 2.07 11.33
CA ALA A 282 28.88 3.46 11.65
C ALA A 282 29.42 3.64 13.08
N TYR A 283 28.87 2.92 14.07
CA TYR A 283 29.15 3.05 15.51
C TYR A 283 29.28 1.69 16.16
N PRO A 284 30.41 0.95 15.94
CA PRO A 284 30.59 -0.41 16.43
C PRO A 284 30.60 -0.52 17.95
N GLU A 285 30.87 0.58 18.67
CA GLU A 285 30.81 0.64 20.13
C GLU A 285 29.42 0.39 20.72
N LEU A 286 28.38 0.43 19.89
CA LEU A 286 26.99 0.12 20.27
C LEU A 286 26.67 -1.37 20.20
N ALA A 287 27.57 -2.20 19.64
CA ALA A 287 27.42 -3.65 19.54
C ALA A 287 27.65 -4.36 20.88
N CYS A 288 27.26 -5.63 20.97
CA CYS A 288 27.57 -6.52 22.10
C CYS A 288 28.98 -7.05 22.08
N ASP A 289 29.61 -7.11 20.94
CA ASP A 289 30.88 -7.73 20.63
C ASP A 289 31.80 -6.78 19.82
N ASP A 290 32.97 -7.26 19.45
CA ASP A 290 33.95 -6.54 18.63
C ASP A 290 33.93 -7.01 17.16
N TYR A 291 32.79 -7.54 16.69
CA TYR A 291 32.65 -7.97 15.30
C TYR A 291 32.73 -6.74 14.37
N PRO A 292 33.46 -6.82 13.24
CA PRO A 292 33.58 -5.72 12.29
C PRO A 292 32.31 -5.65 11.40
N TYR A 293 31.28 -5.03 11.92
CA TYR A 293 30.02 -4.86 11.17
C TYR A 293 30.21 -3.99 9.94
N GLU A 294 29.60 -4.40 8.85
CA GLU A 294 29.50 -3.65 7.60
C GLU A 294 28.03 -3.44 7.26
N VAL A 295 27.73 -2.44 6.40
CA VAL A 295 26.39 -2.29 5.84
C VAL A 295 26.11 -3.51 4.96
N ALA A 296 25.00 -4.20 5.22
CA ALA A 296 24.71 -5.49 4.63
C ALA A 296 24.53 -5.43 3.09
N ILE A 297 24.89 -6.54 2.42
CA ILE A 297 24.76 -6.73 0.98
C ILE A 297 24.04 -8.05 0.75
N GLY A 298 22.93 -8.03 -0.02
CA GLY A 298 22.19 -9.26 -0.31
C GLY A 298 21.64 -9.95 0.93
N PRO A 299 21.43 -11.27 0.90
CA PRO A 299 20.80 -11.98 2.02
C PRO A 299 21.71 -11.99 3.24
N TYR A 300 21.24 -11.34 4.30
CA TYR A 300 21.92 -11.28 5.60
C TYR A 300 21.10 -12.09 6.61
N TRP A 301 21.29 -13.40 6.59
CA TRP A 301 20.55 -14.29 7.47
C TRP A 301 21.45 -15.35 8.15
N PRO A 302 21.26 -15.59 9.46
CA PRO A 302 20.41 -14.86 10.39
C PRO A 302 20.95 -13.45 10.64
N PRO A 303 20.10 -12.43 10.84
CA PRO A 303 20.54 -11.08 11.15
C PRO A 303 21.23 -11.08 12.51
N LYS A 304 22.58 -10.92 12.50
CA LYS A 304 23.40 -10.95 13.73
C LYS A 304 23.55 -9.57 14.36
N ALA A 305 23.29 -8.52 13.60
CA ALA A 305 23.44 -7.15 14.05
C ALA A 305 22.31 -6.77 15.00
N ILE A 306 22.64 -6.64 16.27
CA ILE A 306 21.72 -6.22 17.30
C ILE A 306 22.39 -5.20 18.23
N LEU A 307 21.67 -4.13 18.55
CA LEU A 307 22.12 -3.13 19.52
C LEU A 307 22.23 -3.74 20.92
N CYS A 308 23.28 -3.34 21.66
CA CYS A 308 23.54 -3.85 22.99
C CYS A 308 22.56 -3.23 24.02
N ALA A 309 21.47 -3.90 24.35
CA ALA A 309 20.48 -3.42 25.31
C ALA A 309 21.01 -3.27 26.75
N GLY A 310 22.17 -3.87 27.06
CA GLY A 310 22.87 -3.69 28.32
C GLY A 310 23.78 -2.46 28.40
N ASN A 311 23.94 -1.71 27.29
CA ASN A 311 24.77 -0.51 27.21
C ASN A 311 23.91 0.76 27.23
N ASP A 312 24.04 1.58 28.27
CA ASP A 312 23.25 2.82 28.42
C ASP A 312 23.52 3.83 27.31
N SER A 313 24.70 3.79 26.67
CA SER A 313 25.00 4.62 25.50
C SER A 313 24.10 4.31 24.30
N VAL A 314 23.60 3.08 24.18
CA VAL A 314 22.65 2.71 23.13
C VAL A 314 21.32 3.41 23.32
N LEU A 315 20.78 3.44 24.54
CA LEU A 315 19.54 4.20 24.81
C LEU A 315 19.73 5.70 24.56
N ALA A 316 20.85 6.27 25.02
CA ALA A 316 21.15 7.68 24.78
C ALA A 316 21.29 8.01 23.28
N PHE A 317 21.91 7.11 22.51
CA PHE A 317 22.01 7.21 21.04
C PHE A 317 20.63 7.18 20.39
N MET A 318 19.80 6.17 20.72
CA MET A 318 18.47 6.03 20.14
C MET A 318 17.54 7.20 20.51
N TYR A 319 17.62 7.69 21.76
CA TYR A 319 16.86 8.89 22.16
C TYR A 319 17.22 10.10 21.29
N ALA A 320 18.52 10.32 21.07
CA ALA A 320 18.98 11.44 20.28
C ALA A 320 18.57 11.34 18.79
N VAL A 321 18.62 10.12 18.22
CA VAL A 321 18.12 9.85 16.86
C VAL A 321 16.62 10.09 16.76
N LEU A 322 15.85 9.54 17.72
CA LEU A 322 14.39 9.73 17.74
C LEU A 322 13.98 11.20 17.97
N ASP A 323 14.82 11.97 18.67
CA ASP A 323 14.62 13.43 18.79
C ASP A 323 14.71 14.11 17.42
N GLU A 324 15.75 13.79 16.61
CA GLU A 324 15.89 14.30 15.24
C GLU A 324 14.71 13.88 14.34
N VAL A 325 14.23 12.65 14.48
CA VAL A 325 13.05 12.14 13.76
C VAL A 325 11.78 12.93 14.15
N CYS A 326 11.57 13.16 15.44
CA CYS A 326 10.42 13.93 15.93
C CYS A 326 10.43 15.40 15.46
N ASP A 327 11.59 15.97 15.21
CA ASP A 327 11.75 17.34 14.69
C ASP A 327 11.39 17.45 13.19
N ILE A 328 11.51 16.35 12.44
CA ILE A 328 11.20 16.31 11.00
C ILE A 328 9.75 15.87 10.76
N PHE A 329 9.30 14.83 11.46
CA PHE A 329 7.99 14.21 11.23
C PHE A 329 6.96 14.66 12.27
N PRO A 330 5.88 15.34 11.84
CA PRO A 330 4.84 15.82 12.75
C PRO A 330 3.89 14.71 13.23
N SER A 331 4.01 13.50 12.69
CA SER A 331 3.15 12.35 13.03
C SER A 331 3.09 12.11 14.53
N LYS A 332 1.91 11.83 15.03
CA LYS A 332 1.74 11.31 16.40
C LYS A 332 2.47 9.98 16.60
N TYR A 333 2.65 9.21 15.54
CA TYR A 333 3.18 7.86 15.58
C TYR A 333 4.61 7.81 15.05
N ILE A 334 5.48 7.10 15.76
CA ILE A 334 6.82 6.72 15.32
C ILE A 334 6.88 5.19 15.37
N HIS A 335 7.20 4.56 14.24
CA HIS A 335 7.43 3.11 14.21
C HIS A 335 8.86 2.83 14.65
N ILE A 336 9.03 1.88 15.57
CA ILE A 336 10.31 1.58 16.21
C ILE A 336 10.80 0.15 15.93
N GLY A 337 10.27 -0.47 14.86
CA GLY A 337 10.62 -1.83 14.45
C GLY A 337 10.29 -2.86 15.52
N GLY A 338 11.31 -3.61 15.93
CA GLY A 338 11.24 -4.59 17.01
C GLY A 338 11.22 -6.03 16.55
N ASP A 339 11.19 -6.24 15.24
CA ASP A 339 11.15 -7.54 14.59
C ASP A 339 12.52 -8.23 14.56
N GLU A 340 12.48 -9.53 14.40
CA GLU A 340 13.60 -10.43 14.11
C GLU A 340 14.88 -10.20 14.94
N ALA A 341 14.75 -9.67 16.16
CA ALA A 341 15.86 -9.39 17.05
C ALA A 341 16.61 -10.69 17.45
N PHE A 342 17.78 -10.93 16.86
CA PHE A 342 18.58 -12.13 17.10
C PHE A 342 19.31 -12.06 18.44
N LYS A 343 18.78 -12.70 19.46
CA LYS A 343 19.18 -12.52 20.86
C LYS A 343 20.41 -13.30 21.31
N ALA A 344 20.96 -14.18 20.47
CA ALA A 344 22.14 -14.97 20.82
C ALA A 344 23.35 -14.11 21.25
N ASN A 345 23.50 -12.91 20.70
CA ASN A 345 24.52 -11.97 21.11
C ASN A 345 24.29 -11.44 22.54
N TRP A 346 23.03 -11.27 22.95
CA TRP A 346 22.66 -10.83 24.30
C TRP A 346 22.93 -11.91 25.35
N GLU A 347 22.70 -13.18 25.01
CA GLU A 347 22.95 -14.33 25.90
C GLU A 347 24.40 -14.37 26.33
N GLN A 348 25.33 -14.04 25.42
CA GLN A 348 26.76 -14.08 25.66
C GLN A 348 27.34 -12.74 26.15
N CYS A 349 26.58 -11.65 26.06
CA CYS A 349 27.06 -10.30 26.41
C CYS A 349 27.02 -10.04 27.91
N PRO A 350 28.17 -9.80 28.58
CA PRO A 350 28.17 -9.53 30.01
C PRO A 350 27.37 -8.28 30.42
N ARG A 351 27.25 -7.29 29.53
CA ARG A 351 26.49 -6.07 29.76
C ARG A 351 24.98 -6.39 29.76
N CYS A 352 24.49 -7.15 28.77
CA CYS A 352 23.10 -7.56 28.69
C CYS A 352 22.70 -8.48 29.83
N GLN A 353 23.55 -9.48 30.19
CA GLN A 353 23.31 -10.38 31.32
C GLN A 353 23.29 -9.64 32.67
N ARG A 354 24.11 -8.60 32.82
CA ARG A 354 24.05 -7.73 33.99
C ARG A 354 22.75 -6.93 34.05
N ARG A 355 22.29 -6.37 32.91
CA ARG A 355 21.04 -5.65 32.81
C ARG A 355 19.85 -6.53 33.17
N ILE A 356 19.80 -7.76 32.66
CA ILE A 356 18.76 -8.75 33.00
C ILE A 356 18.69 -8.94 34.52
N LYS A 357 19.82 -9.11 35.19
CA LYS A 357 19.86 -9.26 36.65
C LYS A 357 19.45 -7.99 37.40
N GLN A 358 19.91 -6.82 36.96
CA GLN A 358 19.63 -5.53 37.61
C GLN A 358 18.16 -5.18 37.53
N GLU A 359 17.52 -5.37 36.37
CA GLU A 359 16.11 -5.09 36.13
C GLU A 359 15.17 -6.27 36.53
N ARG A 360 15.76 -7.38 37.03
CA ARG A 360 15.05 -8.61 37.44
C ARG A 360 14.21 -9.21 36.30
N LEU A 361 14.76 -9.20 35.10
CA LEU A 361 14.13 -9.76 33.92
C LEU A 361 14.29 -11.29 33.91
N THR A 362 13.37 -11.98 33.23
CA THR A 362 13.40 -13.45 33.13
C THR A 362 14.30 -13.99 32.03
N GLY A 363 14.78 -13.11 31.11
CA GLY A 363 15.63 -13.47 29.97
C GLY A 363 15.65 -12.38 28.92
N GLU A 364 16.15 -12.74 27.74
CA GLU A 364 16.41 -11.84 26.62
C GLU A 364 15.12 -11.29 25.99
N GLU A 365 14.01 -12.07 26.01
CA GLU A 365 12.70 -11.61 25.55
C GLU A 365 12.20 -10.44 26.40
N GLN A 366 12.33 -10.55 27.72
CA GLN A 366 11.98 -9.43 28.58
C GLN A 366 12.98 -8.28 28.50
N LEU A 367 14.25 -8.55 28.14
CA LEU A 367 15.22 -7.48 27.89
C LEU A 367 14.82 -6.66 26.64
N GLN A 368 14.34 -7.31 25.58
CA GLN A 368 13.79 -6.59 24.43
C GLN A 368 12.60 -5.75 24.83
N SER A 369 11.62 -6.33 25.51
CA SER A 369 10.43 -5.61 25.95
C SER A 369 10.77 -4.43 26.88
N TRP A 370 11.75 -4.61 27.78
CA TRP A 370 12.26 -3.53 28.63
C TRP A 370 12.89 -2.41 27.81
N PHE A 371 13.72 -2.75 26.82
CA PHE A 371 14.35 -1.78 25.93
C PHE A 371 13.30 -0.99 25.16
N MET A 372 12.31 -1.67 24.53
CA MET A 372 11.21 -1.04 23.81
C MET A 372 10.35 -0.16 24.73
N GLY A 373 10.13 -0.58 25.97
CA GLY A 373 9.44 0.21 26.99
C GLY A 373 10.17 1.49 27.39
N LYS A 374 11.52 1.48 27.41
CA LYS A 374 12.32 2.71 27.61
C LYS A 374 12.18 3.67 26.44
N ILE A 375 12.18 3.18 25.22
CA ILE A 375 11.93 3.97 24.01
C ILE A 375 10.51 4.54 24.03
N GLN A 376 9.50 3.73 24.39
CA GLN A 376 8.12 4.21 24.55
C GLN A 376 8.03 5.37 25.54
N GLN A 377 8.63 5.26 26.72
CA GLN A 377 8.64 6.32 27.75
C GLN A 377 9.24 7.60 27.23
N HIS A 378 10.36 7.51 26.47
CA HIS A 378 11.01 8.69 25.88
C HIS A 378 10.10 9.39 24.86
N LEU A 379 9.48 8.64 23.94
CA LEU A 379 8.58 9.19 22.93
C LEU A 379 7.27 9.72 23.53
N GLN A 380 6.72 9.07 24.55
CA GLN A 380 5.55 9.57 25.29
C GLN A 380 5.81 10.92 25.96
N ALA A 381 7.01 11.12 26.53
CA ALA A 381 7.40 12.43 27.09
C ALA A 381 7.42 13.56 26.04
N LYS A 382 7.49 13.20 24.75
CA LYS A 382 7.39 14.14 23.61
C LYS A 382 5.99 14.19 22.99
N GLY A 383 5.00 13.54 23.60
CA GLY A 383 3.62 13.47 23.09
C GLY A 383 3.46 12.54 21.89
N ARG A 384 4.41 11.63 21.64
CA ARG A 384 4.35 10.64 20.57
C ARG A 384 3.94 9.27 21.10
N SER A 385 3.34 8.45 20.24
CA SER A 385 3.02 7.04 20.52
C SER A 385 3.89 6.15 19.63
N ILE A 386 4.34 5.03 20.16
CA ILE A 386 5.07 4.05 19.36
C ILE A 386 4.13 3.17 18.55
N ILE A 387 4.59 2.76 17.39
CA ILE A 387 4.15 1.55 16.69
C ILE A 387 5.33 0.58 16.71
N GLY A 388 5.08 -0.70 16.80
CA GLY A 388 6.11 -1.72 16.59
C GLY A 388 5.50 -3.00 16.05
N TRP A 389 6.36 -3.81 15.44
CA TRP A 389 5.97 -5.14 14.99
C TRP A 389 5.52 -5.98 16.19
N ASP A 390 4.78 -7.06 15.93
CA ASP A 390 4.13 -7.82 17.01
C ASP A 390 5.10 -8.44 18.04
N GLU A 391 6.40 -8.50 17.74
CA GLU A 391 7.47 -8.93 18.65
C GLU A 391 7.70 -8.00 19.85
N ILE A 392 7.29 -6.71 19.77
CA ILE A 392 7.39 -5.82 20.95
C ILE A 392 6.56 -6.32 22.14
N MET A 393 5.63 -7.22 21.88
CA MET A 393 4.79 -7.87 22.90
C MET A 393 5.51 -9.00 23.65
N GLY A 394 6.77 -9.32 23.32
CA GLY A 394 7.49 -10.45 23.88
C GLY A 394 6.88 -11.77 23.47
N LEU A 395 6.95 -12.10 22.18
CA LEU A 395 6.45 -13.37 21.66
C LEU A 395 7.31 -14.51 22.18
N LYS A 396 6.69 -15.63 22.56
CA LYS A 396 7.41 -16.88 22.77
C LYS A 396 7.80 -17.44 21.42
N ASP A 397 9.11 -17.63 21.24
CA ASP A 397 9.68 -18.08 19.99
C ASP A 397 9.10 -19.41 19.49
N ASP A 398 8.58 -19.33 18.28
CA ASP A 398 8.99 -20.22 17.20
C ASP A 398 9.53 -19.30 16.10
N ALA A 399 10.81 -19.33 15.82
CA ALA A 399 11.53 -18.36 14.98
C ALA A 399 10.90 -18.12 13.59
N TRP A 400 9.90 -18.91 13.18
CA TRP A 400 9.14 -18.86 11.94
C TRP A 400 7.69 -19.37 12.08
N GLY A 401 7.22 -19.67 13.31
CA GLY A 401 5.90 -20.23 13.55
C GLY A 401 4.79 -19.20 13.40
N MET A 402 3.92 -19.38 12.43
CA MET A 402 2.67 -18.61 12.25
C MET A 402 1.68 -18.75 13.43
N GLU A 403 2.06 -19.46 14.48
CA GLU A 403 1.29 -19.70 15.70
C GLU A 403 1.91 -19.09 16.97
N SER A 404 2.75 -18.05 16.82
CA SER A 404 3.35 -17.39 17.98
C SER A 404 2.27 -16.88 18.93
N SER A 405 2.44 -17.16 20.22
CA SER A 405 1.57 -16.64 21.29
C SER A 405 2.30 -15.52 22.01
N ILE A 406 1.58 -14.44 22.32
CA ILE A 406 2.09 -13.36 23.15
C ILE A 406 2.40 -13.88 24.55
N ALA A 407 3.58 -13.53 25.10
CA ALA A 407 3.94 -13.87 26.47
C ALA A 407 2.90 -13.30 27.47
N ASP A 408 2.54 -14.10 28.48
CA ASP A 408 1.46 -13.75 29.40
C ASP A 408 1.70 -12.49 30.25
N ASN A 409 2.94 -12.01 30.34
CA ASN A 409 3.31 -10.79 31.06
C ASN A 409 4.40 -10.02 30.35
N ASN A 410 4.01 -8.96 29.61
CA ASN A 410 4.92 -7.90 29.20
C ASN A 410 4.57 -6.61 29.96
N PRO A 411 5.19 -6.34 31.12
CA PRO A 411 4.85 -5.16 31.93
C PRO A 411 5.52 -3.88 31.41
N PHE A 412 6.35 -3.96 30.37
CA PHE A 412 7.23 -2.86 29.98
C PHE A 412 6.65 -2.00 28.85
N VAL A 413 5.91 -2.60 27.90
CA VAL A 413 5.24 -1.87 26.82
C VAL A 413 3.77 -1.68 27.19
N SER A 414 3.36 -0.43 27.37
CA SER A 414 1.97 -0.12 27.76
C SER A 414 1.02 -0.16 26.56
N THR A 415 -0.29 -0.27 26.83
CA THR A 415 -1.36 -0.30 25.82
C THR A 415 -1.52 1.00 25.01
N ASP A 416 -0.74 2.04 25.31
CA ASP A 416 -0.64 3.24 24.46
C ASP A 416 0.18 2.98 23.18
N ALA A 417 0.94 1.88 23.14
CA ALA A 417 1.58 1.39 21.94
C ALA A 417 0.56 0.84 20.95
N VAL A 418 0.86 0.96 19.67
CA VAL A 418 0.12 0.30 18.58
C VAL A 418 0.93 -0.91 18.12
N VAL A 419 0.28 -2.06 18.02
CA VAL A 419 0.91 -3.30 17.54
C VAL A 419 0.61 -3.48 16.06
N MET A 420 1.66 -3.62 15.24
CA MET A 420 1.55 -3.95 13.82
C MET A 420 1.83 -5.45 13.64
N SER A 421 0.76 -6.21 13.31
CA SER A 421 0.85 -7.67 13.26
C SER A 421 1.09 -8.19 11.85
N TRP A 422 2.25 -8.84 11.63
CA TRP A 422 2.69 -9.34 10.33
C TRP A 422 2.78 -10.88 10.26
N ARG A 423 3.04 -11.57 11.36
CA ARG A 423 3.20 -13.04 11.43
C ARG A 423 1.87 -13.82 11.31
N GLY A 424 0.84 -13.22 10.75
CA GLY A 424 -0.51 -13.73 10.68
C GLY A 424 -1.49 -12.83 11.43
N GLN A 425 -2.78 -13.17 11.38
CA GLN A 425 -3.80 -12.34 12.06
C GLN A 425 -3.89 -12.62 13.56
N LYS A 426 -3.55 -13.84 13.99
CA LYS A 426 -3.74 -14.29 15.38
C LYS A 426 -2.99 -13.43 16.41
N PRO A 427 -1.68 -13.11 16.26
CA PRO A 427 -0.98 -12.26 17.22
C PRO A 427 -1.67 -10.89 17.41
N GLY A 428 -2.12 -10.29 16.31
CA GLY A 428 -2.87 -9.03 16.36
C GLY A 428 -4.21 -9.15 17.08
N LEU A 429 -4.97 -10.23 16.86
CA LEU A 429 -6.21 -10.48 17.58
C LEU A 429 -5.97 -10.67 19.10
N ASP A 430 -4.91 -11.38 19.46
CA ASP A 430 -4.50 -11.58 20.85
C ASP A 430 -4.09 -10.24 21.51
N ALA A 431 -3.33 -9.38 20.81
CA ALA A 431 -2.97 -8.04 21.26
C ALA A 431 -4.21 -7.15 21.43
N ALA A 432 -5.13 -7.17 20.46
CA ALA A 432 -6.40 -6.44 20.54
C ALA A 432 -7.26 -6.89 21.73
N GLY A 433 -7.27 -8.20 22.03
CA GLY A 433 -7.93 -8.75 23.22
C GLY A 433 -7.35 -8.26 24.55
N ARG A 434 -6.07 -7.86 24.55
CA ARG A 434 -5.37 -7.27 25.71
C ARG A 434 -5.50 -5.74 25.77
N GLY A 435 -6.23 -5.12 24.85
CA GLY A 435 -6.52 -3.69 24.84
C GLY A 435 -5.54 -2.83 24.02
N TYR A 436 -4.57 -3.42 23.32
CA TYR A 436 -3.72 -2.69 22.38
C TYR A 436 -4.49 -2.31 21.13
N LYS A 437 -4.20 -1.13 20.58
CA LYS A 437 -4.62 -0.81 19.20
C LYS A 437 -3.77 -1.60 18.23
N VAL A 438 -4.40 -2.15 17.18
CA VAL A 438 -3.77 -3.09 16.27
C VAL A 438 -3.96 -2.67 14.83
N ILE A 439 -2.87 -2.77 14.05
CA ILE A 439 -2.85 -2.68 12.61
C ILE A 439 -2.52 -4.08 12.06
N GLN A 440 -3.39 -4.63 11.23
CA GLN A 440 -3.18 -5.94 10.62
C GLN A 440 -2.47 -5.82 9.28
N CYS A 441 -1.36 -6.53 9.12
CA CYS A 441 -0.61 -6.63 7.85
C CYS A 441 -0.01 -8.04 7.63
N PRO A 442 -0.81 -9.12 7.79
CA PRO A 442 -0.31 -10.48 7.75
C PRO A 442 0.32 -10.81 6.40
N THR A 443 1.48 -11.52 6.43
CA THR A 443 2.27 -11.90 5.24
C THR A 443 1.41 -12.53 4.15
N ASP A 444 0.48 -13.40 4.53
CA ASP A 444 -0.38 -14.16 3.60
C ASP A 444 -1.27 -13.30 2.70
N TYR A 445 -1.53 -12.05 3.09
CA TYR A 445 -2.48 -11.17 2.39
C TYR A 445 -1.87 -9.82 2.01
N CYS A 446 -0.86 -9.35 2.75
CA CYS A 446 -0.43 -7.96 2.74
C CYS A 446 1.02 -7.75 2.28
N TYR A 447 1.83 -8.81 2.07
CA TYR A 447 3.22 -8.69 1.63
C TYR A 447 3.29 -8.66 0.10
N PHE A 448 3.53 -7.49 -0.44
CA PHE A 448 3.49 -7.25 -1.88
C PHE A 448 4.86 -7.37 -2.56
N ASP A 449 5.87 -7.75 -1.83
CA ASP A 449 7.14 -8.29 -2.30
C ASP A 449 7.03 -9.76 -2.73
N TYR A 450 5.90 -10.46 -2.40
CA TYR A 450 5.58 -11.81 -2.88
C TYR A 450 5.08 -11.80 -4.31
N TYR A 451 5.24 -12.91 -5.03
CA TYR A 451 4.69 -13.08 -6.39
C TYR A 451 3.18 -12.81 -6.44
N GLN A 452 2.73 -12.23 -7.55
CA GLN A 452 1.30 -11.98 -7.81
C GLN A 452 0.66 -13.07 -8.66
N ALA A 453 1.47 -13.83 -9.40
CA ALA A 453 1.07 -14.89 -10.30
C ALA A 453 2.16 -15.96 -10.34
N ASP A 454 2.12 -16.88 -11.30
CA ASP A 454 3.14 -17.92 -11.49
C ASP A 454 4.55 -17.30 -11.62
N ALA A 455 5.46 -17.67 -10.73
CA ALA A 455 6.82 -17.13 -10.62
C ALA A 455 7.62 -17.18 -11.93
N ARG A 456 7.32 -18.14 -12.82
CA ARG A 456 8.00 -18.29 -14.14
C ARG A 456 7.77 -17.09 -15.07
N TYR A 457 6.72 -16.32 -14.85
CA TYR A 457 6.29 -15.20 -15.68
C TYR A 457 6.32 -13.85 -14.94
N GLN A 458 6.93 -13.83 -13.75
CA GLN A 458 7.01 -12.67 -12.90
C GLN A 458 8.44 -12.17 -12.77
N PRO A 459 8.65 -10.88 -12.50
CA PRO A 459 9.95 -10.40 -12.03
C PRO A 459 10.40 -11.16 -10.78
N ALA A 460 11.71 -11.17 -10.51
CA ALA A 460 12.25 -11.79 -9.31
C ALA A 460 11.59 -11.24 -8.03
N SER A 461 11.36 -12.12 -7.07
CA SER A 461 10.72 -11.83 -5.79
C SER A 461 11.34 -12.70 -4.69
N ILE A 462 11.12 -12.36 -3.45
CA ILE A 462 11.57 -13.15 -2.29
C ILE A 462 10.93 -14.55 -2.24
N GLY A 463 9.80 -14.74 -2.90
CA GLY A 463 9.00 -15.97 -2.87
C GLY A 463 7.56 -15.70 -2.47
N GLY A 464 6.89 -16.71 -1.92
CA GLY A 464 5.48 -16.58 -1.54
C GLY A 464 4.54 -16.32 -2.73
N LEU A 465 3.25 -16.23 -2.46
CA LEU A 465 2.23 -15.90 -3.48
C LEU A 465 1.06 -15.15 -2.84
N VAL A 466 0.91 -13.90 -3.20
CA VAL A 466 -0.24 -13.05 -2.85
C VAL A 466 -0.83 -12.52 -4.15
N THR A 467 -1.82 -13.21 -4.68
CA THR A 467 -2.54 -12.78 -5.88
C THR A 467 -3.48 -11.60 -5.58
N LEU A 468 -4.02 -10.95 -6.60
CA LEU A 468 -5.03 -9.90 -6.43
C LEU A 468 -6.24 -10.42 -5.63
N ARG A 469 -6.68 -11.65 -5.91
CA ARG A 469 -7.78 -12.30 -5.17
C ARG A 469 -7.41 -12.50 -3.70
N LYS A 470 -6.20 -12.99 -3.42
CA LYS A 470 -5.73 -13.21 -2.05
C LYS A 470 -5.71 -11.89 -1.27
N ALA A 471 -5.18 -10.81 -1.87
CA ALA A 471 -5.21 -9.48 -1.26
C ALA A 471 -6.64 -8.97 -1.03
N TYR A 472 -7.57 -9.25 -1.95
CA TYR A 472 -8.98 -8.88 -1.81
C TYR A 472 -9.71 -9.66 -0.71
N ASP A 473 -9.31 -10.89 -0.43
CA ASP A 473 -9.92 -11.72 0.63
C ASP A 473 -9.49 -11.31 2.05
N PHE A 474 -8.54 -10.40 2.17
CA PHE A 474 -8.13 -9.83 3.45
C PHE A 474 -9.28 -9.12 4.18
N ASP A 475 -9.40 -9.38 5.47
CA ASP A 475 -10.25 -8.62 6.39
C ASP A 475 -9.49 -8.43 7.71
N PRO A 476 -9.12 -7.21 8.10
CA PRO A 476 -8.40 -6.96 9.35
C PRO A 476 -9.10 -7.51 10.59
N ALA A 477 -10.43 -7.50 10.57
CA ALA A 477 -11.27 -8.01 11.65
C ALA A 477 -12.18 -9.11 11.10
N PRO A 478 -11.76 -10.40 11.07
CA PRO A 478 -12.57 -11.49 10.53
C PRO A 478 -13.95 -11.58 11.17
N ALA A 479 -14.94 -12.09 10.40
CA ALA A 479 -16.30 -12.22 10.89
C ALA A 479 -16.37 -13.13 12.13
N GLY A 480 -17.17 -12.75 13.12
CA GLY A 480 -17.43 -13.54 14.32
C GLY A 480 -16.45 -13.33 15.46
N ILE A 481 -15.48 -12.41 15.34
CA ILE A 481 -14.65 -12.02 16.48
C ILE A 481 -15.44 -11.22 17.51
N ASN A 482 -14.96 -11.21 18.76
CA ASN A 482 -15.54 -10.45 19.84
C ASN A 482 -15.52 -8.93 19.52
N SER A 483 -16.60 -8.21 19.82
CA SER A 483 -16.73 -6.77 19.58
C SER A 483 -15.66 -5.92 20.28
N HIS A 484 -15.20 -6.34 21.47
CA HIS A 484 -14.10 -5.66 22.18
C HIS A 484 -12.79 -5.80 21.39
N VAL A 485 -12.50 -6.97 20.81
CA VAL A 485 -11.34 -7.20 19.96
C VAL A 485 -11.46 -6.36 18.67
N GLU A 486 -12.63 -6.41 18.01
CA GLU A 486 -12.88 -5.63 16.78
C GLU A 486 -12.68 -4.13 16.98
N ALA A 487 -13.15 -3.56 18.11
CA ALA A 487 -13.00 -2.13 18.43
C ALA A 487 -11.53 -1.67 18.61
N ASN A 488 -10.61 -2.60 18.84
CA ASN A 488 -9.19 -2.33 18.97
C ASN A 488 -8.42 -2.49 17.66
N ILE A 489 -9.01 -3.08 16.62
CA ILE A 489 -8.40 -3.15 15.29
C ILE A 489 -8.68 -1.84 14.55
N ILE A 490 -7.66 -1.02 14.38
CA ILE A 490 -7.80 0.32 13.77
C ILE A 490 -7.68 0.32 12.25
N GLY A 491 -7.28 -0.80 11.66
CA GLY A 491 -7.19 -1.00 10.22
C GLY A 491 -6.12 -1.99 9.79
N GLY A 492 -5.58 -1.79 8.61
CA GLY A 492 -4.55 -2.65 8.04
C GLY A 492 -3.60 -1.90 7.11
N GLN A 493 -2.63 -2.65 6.59
CA GLN A 493 -1.57 -2.11 5.75
C GLN A 493 -1.09 -3.17 4.76
N CYS A 494 -0.67 -2.75 3.56
CA CYS A 494 0.13 -3.59 2.68
C CYS A 494 1.59 -3.14 2.71
N ASN A 495 2.50 -4.13 2.67
CA ASN A 495 3.93 -3.92 2.82
C ASN A 495 4.67 -4.23 1.51
N LEU A 496 5.60 -3.36 1.12
CA LEU A 496 6.46 -3.54 -0.03
C LEU A 496 7.92 -3.49 0.44
N TRP A 497 8.47 -4.67 0.74
CA TRP A 497 9.89 -4.86 1.01
C TRP A 497 10.67 -4.88 -0.31
N THR A 498 11.92 -4.44 -0.31
CA THR A 498 12.60 -4.14 -1.57
C THR A 498 13.88 -4.92 -1.81
N GLU A 499 14.11 -6.03 -1.12
CA GLU A 499 15.28 -6.90 -1.33
C GLU A 499 15.48 -7.27 -2.81
N PHE A 500 14.38 -7.58 -3.49
CA PHE A 500 14.37 -7.96 -4.90
C PHE A 500 13.86 -6.84 -5.83
N ILE A 501 13.56 -5.66 -5.28
CA ILE A 501 12.88 -4.58 -6.00
C ILE A 501 13.80 -3.36 -6.06
N ASN A 502 14.61 -3.27 -7.11
CA ASN A 502 15.65 -2.25 -7.25
C ASN A 502 15.27 -1.05 -8.13
N THR A 503 14.07 -1.02 -8.71
CA THR A 503 13.63 0.07 -9.58
C THR A 503 12.22 0.56 -9.25
N PRO A 504 11.93 1.86 -9.49
CA PRO A 504 10.57 2.40 -9.39
C PRO A 504 9.52 1.61 -10.16
N SER A 505 9.83 1.24 -11.40
CA SER A 505 8.90 0.47 -12.25
C SER A 505 8.60 -0.92 -11.71
N HIS A 506 9.59 -1.57 -11.06
CA HIS A 506 9.38 -2.86 -10.40
C HIS A 506 8.53 -2.69 -9.14
N ALA A 507 8.78 -1.64 -8.35
CA ALA A 507 7.97 -1.33 -7.17
C ALA A 507 6.50 -1.07 -7.52
N GLU A 508 6.24 -0.33 -8.59
CA GLU A 508 4.88 -0.12 -9.11
C GLU A 508 4.22 -1.42 -9.55
N TYR A 509 4.96 -2.25 -10.30
CA TYR A 509 4.47 -3.56 -10.75
C TYR A 509 4.08 -4.44 -9.57
N MET A 510 4.89 -4.50 -8.53
CA MET A 510 4.63 -5.33 -7.36
C MET A 510 3.50 -4.78 -6.48
N LEU A 511 3.35 -3.46 -6.39
CA LEU A 511 2.28 -2.82 -5.63
C LEU A 511 0.92 -2.96 -6.30
N LEU A 512 0.88 -2.78 -7.65
CA LEU A 512 -0.35 -2.64 -8.41
C LEU A 512 -0.69 -3.93 -9.20
N PRO A 513 -1.97 -4.33 -9.27
CA PRO A 513 -3.15 -3.65 -8.71
C PRO A 513 -3.52 -4.06 -7.26
N ARG A 514 -2.69 -4.84 -6.54
CA ARG A 514 -3.03 -5.39 -5.21
C ARG A 514 -3.36 -4.32 -4.17
N MET A 515 -2.71 -3.14 -4.23
CA MET A 515 -3.05 -2.02 -3.34
C MET A 515 -4.52 -1.58 -3.50
N LEU A 516 -5.11 -1.70 -4.71
CA LEU A 516 -6.52 -1.41 -4.92
C LEU A 516 -7.41 -2.37 -4.12
N ALA A 517 -7.02 -3.64 -4.04
CA ALA A 517 -7.72 -4.64 -3.24
C ALA A 517 -7.62 -4.31 -1.75
N THR A 518 -6.43 -3.97 -1.25
CA THR A 518 -6.24 -3.52 0.14
C THR A 518 -7.07 -2.27 0.43
N SER A 519 -7.09 -1.30 -0.49
CA SER A 519 -7.92 -0.09 -0.35
C SER A 519 -9.40 -0.46 -0.17
N GLU A 520 -9.94 -1.37 -0.99
CA GLU A 520 -11.33 -1.81 -0.86
C GLU A 520 -11.58 -2.56 0.47
N CYS A 521 -10.64 -3.38 0.92
CA CYS A 521 -10.76 -4.08 2.21
C CYS A 521 -10.80 -3.12 3.41
N LEU A 522 -10.09 -2.00 3.32
CA LEU A 522 -9.95 -1.06 4.44
C LEU A 522 -10.95 0.10 4.39
N TRP A 523 -11.42 0.46 3.19
CA TRP A 523 -12.38 1.53 3.00
C TRP A 523 -13.83 1.04 3.02
N SER A 524 -14.14 0.00 2.21
CA SER A 524 -15.50 -0.43 1.98
C SER A 524 -16.05 -1.28 3.13
N GLN A 525 -17.36 -1.20 3.36
CA GLN A 525 -18.03 -2.06 4.33
C GLN A 525 -17.97 -3.53 3.89
N ARG A 526 -17.86 -4.45 4.85
CA ARG A 526 -17.71 -5.89 4.59
C ARG A 526 -18.81 -6.46 3.67
N ASP A 527 -20.06 -6.06 3.90
CA ASP A 527 -21.23 -6.48 3.13
C ASP A 527 -21.30 -5.90 1.71
N LYS A 528 -20.47 -4.90 1.39
CA LYS A 528 -20.36 -4.29 0.06
C LYS A 528 -19.33 -4.97 -0.83
N LYS A 529 -18.48 -5.82 -0.28
CA LYS A 529 -17.45 -6.51 -1.05
C LYS A 529 -18.06 -7.54 -2.02
N ASP A 530 -17.70 -7.43 -3.30
CA ASP A 530 -18.07 -8.37 -4.37
C ASP A 530 -16.90 -8.53 -5.33
N TRP A 531 -16.27 -9.70 -5.30
CA TRP A 531 -15.10 -9.99 -6.12
C TRP A 531 -15.32 -9.81 -7.62
N ASN A 532 -16.44 -10.27 -8.14
CA ASN A 532 -16.71 -10.19 -9.58
C ASN A 532 -16.93 -8.74 -10.04
N ARG A 533 -17.54 -7.91 -9.20
CA ARG A 533 -17.68 -6.47 -9.45
C ARG A 533 -16.31 -5.79 -9.35
N PHE A 534 -15.55 -6.05 -8.28
CA PHE A 534 -14.23 -5.47 -8.05
C PHE A 534 -13.28 -5.76 -9.22
N ARG A 535 -13.11 -7.03 -9.61
CA ARG A 535 -12.17 -7.39 -10.70
C ARG A 535 -12.51 -6.72 -12.04
N ARG A 536 -13.82 -6.49 -12.34
CA ARG A 536 -14.22 -5.73 -13.55
C ARG A 536 -13.85 -4.25 -13.43
N LYS A 537 -14.02 -3.66 -12.25
CA LYS A 537 -13.61 -2.26 -12.00
C LYS A 537 -12.10 -2.08 -12.10
N VAL A 538 -11.32 -3.06 -11.66
CA VAL A 538 -9.85 -3.04 -11.74
C VAL A 538 -9.38 -2.88 -13.19
N GLU A 539 -10.05 -3.46 -14.18
CA GLU A 539 -9.66 -3.27 -15.59
C GLU A 539 -9.74 -1.79 -16.01
N THR A 540 -10.82 -1.09 -15.65
CA THR A 540 -10.91 0.36 -15.87
C THR A 540 -9.86 1.14 -15.09
N GLN A 541 -9.49 0.68 -13.89
CA GLN A 541 -8.43 1.34 -13.11
C GLN A 541 -7.04 1.09 -13.71
N LYS A 542 -6.77 -0.07 -14.31
CA LYS A 542 -5.53 -0.32 -15.07
C LYS A 542 -5.37 0.67 -16.23
N ASP A 543 -6.46 0.94 -16.97
CA ASP A 543 -6.43 1.97 -18.03
C ASP A 543 -6.06 3.35 -17.47
N ARG A 544 -6.54 3.70 -16.27
CA ARG A 544 -6.18 4.96 -15.59
C ARG A 544 -4.72 4.97 -15.13
N LEU A 545 -4.23 3.85 -14.59
CA LEU A 545 -2.85 3.69 -14.18
C LEU A 545 -1.92 3.83 -15.39
N ALA A 546 -2.22 3.14 -16.48
CA ALA A 546 -1.47 3.24 -17.74
C ALA A 546 -1.46 4.68 -18.29
N ALA A 547 -2.61 5.37 -18.29
CA ALA A 547 -2.71 6.74 -18.75
C ALA A 547 -1.87 7.72 -17.90
N LYS A 548 -1.64 7.40 -16.62
CA LYS A 548 -0.78 8.18 -15.71
C LYS A 548 0.68 7.71 -15.69
N GLY A 549 1.02 6.68 -16.47
CA GLY A 549 2.39 6.17 -16.60
C GLY A 549 2.84 5.22 -15.50
N TYR A 550 1.91 4.66 -14.70
CA TYR A 550 2.22 3.61 -13.73
C TYR A 550 2.41 2.26 -14.41
N ASN A 551 3.39 1.50 -13.95
CA ASN A 551 3.51 0.08 -14.25
C ASN A 551 2.61 -0.74 -13.31
N TYR A 552 2.09 -1.86 -13.80
CA TYR A 552 1.23 -2.75 -13.00
C TYR A 552 1.27 -4.19 -13.53
N CYS A 553 0.90 -5.14 -12.69
CA CYS A 553 0.69 -6.53 -13.06
C CYS A 553 -0.71 -6.73 -13.65
N ASP A 554 -0.82 -7.54 -14.70
CA ASP A 554 -2.13 -7.92 -15.25
C ASP A 554 -2.99 -8.73 -14.25
N GLY A 555 -2.36 -9.42 -13.32
CA GLY A 555 -2.97 -10.34 -12.37
C GLY A 555 -2.63 -11.80 -12.67
N SER A 556 -3.21 -12.72 -11.92
CA SER A 556 -3.01 -14.15 -12.10
C SER A 556 -3.95 -14.73 -13.17
N PHE A 557 -3.40 -15.52 -14.07
CA PHE A 557 -4.15 -16.30 -15.06
C PHE A 557 -4.47 -17.72 -14.57
N ALA A 558 -4.04 -18.06 -13.36
CA ALA A 558 -4.31 -19.35 -12.75
C ALA A 558 -5.82 -19.61 -12.64
N PRO A 559 -6.29 -20.79 -13.09
CA PRO A 559 -7.70 -21.14 -13.00
C PRO A 559 -8.17 -21.25 -11.55
N GLN A 560 -9.31 -20.64 -11.27
CA GLN A 560 -10.02 -20.72 -10.00
C GLN A 560 -11.28 -21.55 -10.22
N PHE A 561 -11.49 -22.56 -9.37
CA PHE A 561 -12.59 -23.49 -9.48
C PHE A 561 -13.66 -23.25 -8.43
N THR A 562 -14.92 -23.30 -8.86
CA THR A 562 -16.06 -23.46 -7.97
C THR A 562 -16.77 -24.75 -8.37
N ALA A 563 -16.91 -25.68 -7.44
CA ALA A 563 -17.53 -26.99 -7.68
C ALA A 563 -18.86 -27.09 -6.93
N ARG A 564 -19.92 -27.50 -7.64
CA ARG A 564 -21.22 -27.81 -7.07
C ARG A 564 -21.55 -29.29 -7.36
N ARG A 565 -21.88 -30.05 -6.33
CA ARG A 565 -22.31 -31.43 -6.48
C ARG A 565 -23.64 -31.49 -7.23
N VAL A 566 -23.72 -32.31 -8.27
CA VAL A 566 -24.93 -32.62 -9.04
C VAL A 566 -25.53 -33.92 -8.50
N ASP A 567 -24.70 -34.97 -8.40
CA ASP A 567 -25.03 -36.26 -7.84
C ASP A 567 -23.80 -36.90 -7.18
N ASP A 568 -23.83 -38.21 -6.87
CA ASP A 568 -22.73 -38.90 -6.17
C ASP A 568 -21.45 -39.03 -7.02
N HIS A 569 -21.56 -38.95 -8.33
CA HIS A 569 -20.46 -39.15 -9.27
C HIS A 569 -20.09 -37.86 -10.05
N THR A 570 -20.99 -36.89 -10.13
CA THR A 570 -20.88 -35.75 -11.03
C THR A 570 -20.77 -34.42 -10.26
N MET A 571 -19.80 -33.62 -10.66
CA MET A 571 -19.61 -32.23 -10.19
C MET A 571 -19.86 -31.22 -11.33
N ASN A 572 -20.60 -30.16 -11.06
CA ASN A 572 -20.71 -29.03 -11.95
C ASN A 572 -19.59 -28.02 -11.61
N ILE A 573 -18.70 -27.82 -12.56
CA ILE A 573 -17.47 -27.04 -12.39
C ILE A 573 -17.59 -25.70 -13.10
N SER A 574 -17.43 -24.61 -12.34
CA SER A 574 -17.23 -23.27 -12.89
C SER A 574 -15.75 -22.90 -12.79
N ILE A 575 -15.19 -22.40 -13.90
CA ILE A 575 -13.79 -22.02 -14.02
C ILE A 575 -13.71 -20.52 -14.30
N THR A 576 -12.89 -19.79 -13.56
CA THR A 576 -12.62 -18.36 -13.76
C THR A 576 -11.12 -18.09 -13.59
N THR A 577 -10.66 -16.92 -14.03
CA THR A 577 -9.33 -16.39 -13.72
C THR A 577 -9.49 -15.01 -13.06
N GLU A 578 -8.45 -14.48 -12.44
CA GLU A 578 -8.49 -13.12 -11.88
C GLU A 578 -8.65 -12.08 -12.99
N VAL A 579 -8.01 -12.30 -14.14
CA VAL A 579 -8.09 -11.40 -15.30
C VAL A 579 -9.36 -11.72 -16.11
N PRO A 580 -10.29 -10.78 -16.24
CA PRO A 580 -11.50 -10.97 -17.05
C PRO A 580 -11.16 -11.18 -18.54
N ASN A 581 -12.07 -11.83 -19.27
CA ASN A 581 -11.93 -12.09 -20.71
C ASN A 581 -10.73 -12.96 -21.09
N THR A 582 -10.18 -13.73 -20.15
CA THR A 582 -9.21 -14.79 -20.44
C THR A 582 -9.96 -15.97 -21.06
N TYR A 583 -9.55 -16.38 -22.26
CA TYR A 583 -10.02 -17.62 -22.88
C TYR A 583 -9.38 -18.80 -22.17
N ILE A 584 -10.21 -19.80 -21.86
CA ILE A 584 -9.79 -21.02 -21.17
C ILE A 584 -10.00 -22.19 -22.14
N PHE A 585 -8.90 -22.71 -22.69
CA PHE A 585 -8.91 -23.94 -23.47
C PHE A 585 -8.65 -25.11 -22.54
N TYR A 586 -9.35 -26.23 -22.75
CA TYR A 586 -9.20 -27.39 -21.85
C TYR A 586 -9.32 -28.74 -22.54
N THR A 587 -8.78 -29.78 -21.89
CA THR A 587 -8.93 -31.20 -22.25
C THR A 587 -9.26 -32.00 -21.00
N THR A 588 -9.95 -33.14 -21.19
CA THR A 588 -10.31 -34.08 -20.12
C THR A 588 -9.85 -35.53 -20.42
N ASP A 589 -9.09 -35.69 -21.49
CA ASP A 589 -8.56 -36.97 -21.99
C ASP A 589 -7.06 -37.15 -21.77
N MET A 590 -6.48 -36.38 -20.86
CA MET A 590 -5.04 -36.33 -20.55
C MET A 590 -4.17 -35.67 -21.64
N SER A 591 -4.69 -35.30 -22.80
CA SER A 591 -3.95 -34.60 -23.83
C SER A 591 -3.57 -33.15 -23.35
N THR A 592 -2.52 -32.59 -23.92
CA THR A 592 -2.15 -31.18 -23.66
C THR A 592 -3.08 -30.25 -24.44
N PRO A 593 -3.80 -29.34 -23.79
CA PRO A 593 -4.67 -28.41 -24.49
C PRO A 593 -3.86 -27.46 -25.38
N THR A 594 -4.44 -27.13 -26.53
CA THR A 594 -3.98 -26.14 -27.49
C THR A 594 -5.11 -25.15 -27.79
N ARG A 595 -4.89 -24.15 -28.62
CA ARG A 595 -5.93 -23.22 -29.06
C ARG A 595 -7.02 -23.89 -29.93
N GLU A 596 -6.80 -25.11 -30.38
CA GLU A 596 -7.76 -25.95 -31.12
C GLU A 596 -8.60 -26.84 -30.18
N SER A 597 -8.24 -26.91 -28.89
CA SER A 597 -8.96 -27.67 -27.89
C SER A 597 -10.31 -27.02 -27.55
N ALA A 598 -11.12 -27.73 -26.77
CA ALA A 598 -12.41 -27.23 -26.31
C ALA A 598 -12.22 -25.89 -25.54
N ILE A 599 -13.05 -24.92 -25.86
CA ILE A 599 -13.09 -23.64 -25.16
C ILE A 599 -14.14 -23.69 -24.05
N TYR A 600 -13.78 -23.20 -22.86
CA TYR A 600 -14.72 -23.10 -21.76
C TYR A 600 -15.64 -21.89 -21.93
N LEU A 601 -16.93 -22.14 -22.11
CA LEU A 601 -17.95 -21.11 -22.33
C LEU A 601 -18.89 -20.93 -21.12
N GLY A 602 -18.79 -21.80 -20.13
CA GLY A 602 -19.65 -21.79 -18.95
C GLY A 602 -19.55 -23.11 -18.17
N PRO A 603 -20.30 -23.25 -17.05
CA PRO A 603 -20.18 -24.40 -16.17
C PRO A 603 -20.33 -25.73 -16.91
N ILE A 604 -19.42 -26.67 -16.64
CA ILE A 604 -19.37 -28.02 -17.24
C ILE A 604 -19.59 -29.08 -16.16
N ASN A 605 -20.25 -30.19 -16.53
CA ASN A 605 -20.39 -31.33 -15.66
C ASN A 605 -19.25 -32.32 -15.92
N LEU A 606 -18.51 -32.64 -14.89
CA LEU A 606 -17.40 -33.59 -14.93
C LEU A 606 -17.57 -34.66 -13.87
N GLU A 607 -17.17 -35.90 -14.19
CA GLU A 607 -17.14 -37.00 -13.22
C GLU A 607 -16.03 -36.78 -12.19
N ARG A 608 -16.23 -37.22 -10.97
CA ARG A 608 -15.18 -37.24 -9.95
C ARG A 608 -14.04 -38.15 -10.41
N GLY A 609 -12.82 -37.70 -10.21
CA GLY A 609 -11.61 -38.37 -10.71
C GLY A 609 -11.19 -37.91 -12.11
N THR A 610 -11.99 -37.09 -12.81
CA THR A 610 -11.58 -36.53 -14.11
C THR A 610 -10.35 -35.67 -13.95
N HIS A 611 -9.33 -35.92 -14.77
CA HIS A 611 -8.20 -35.01 -14.95
C HIS A 611 -8.57 -33.95 -15.97
N ILE A 612 -8.51 -32.70 -15.59
CA ILE A 612 -8.70 -31.56 -16.48
C ILE A 612 -7.37 -30.80 -16.63
N LYS A 613 -6.97 -30.58 -17.88
CA LYS A 613 -5.83 -29.70 -18.21
C LYS A 613 -6.35 -28.43 -18.85
N ILE A 614 -5.74 -27.29 -18.49
CA ILE A 614 -6.22 -25.95 -18.83
C ILE A 614 -5.07 -25.11 -19.36
N LEU A 615 -5.31 -24.44 -20.50
CA LEU A 615 -4.44 -23.45 -21.11
C LEU A 615 -5.15 -22.09 -21.10
N PRO A 616 -4.71 -21.10 -20.29
CA PRO A 616 -5.22 -19.73 -20.36
C PRO A 616 -4.62 -18.98 -21.54
N VAL A 617 -5.46 -18.23 -22.27
CA VAL A 617 -5.05 -17.35 -23.38
C VAL A 617 -5.69 -15.98 -23.19
N TYR A 618 -4.89 -14.91 -23.19
CA TYR A 618 -5.33 -13.54 -23.04
C TYR A 618 -4.68 -12.66 -24.10
N GLN A 619 -5.48 -11.85 -24.80
CA GLN A 619 -5.00 -10.99 -25.89
C GLN A 619 -4.17 -11.78 -26.95
N ASP A 620 -4.65 -12.95 -27.34
CA ASP A 620 -3.98 -13.86 -28.29
C ASP A 620 -2.58 -14.32 -27.88
N ILE A 621 -2.25 -14.27 -26.59
CA ILE A 621 -1.00 -14.78 -26.04
C ILE A 621 -1.34 -15.88 -25.04
N GLU A 622 -0.66 -17.02 -25.14
CA GLU A 622 -0.71 -18.04 -24.09
C GLU A 622 -0.11 -17.48 -22.82
N ARG A 623 -0.87 -17.58 -21.74
CA ARG A 623 -0.48 -17.08 -20.42
C ARG A 623 -0.26 -18.26 -19.50
N ASP A 624 0.88 -18.25 -18.83
CA ASP A 624 1.31 -19.32 -17.95
C ASP A 624 1.51 -20.68 -18.66
N SER A 625 1.82 -21.72 -17.90
CA SER A 625 1.86 -23.10 -18.37
C SER A 625 0.45 -23.70 -18.35
N VAL A 626 0.35 -24.90 -18.94
CA VAL A 626 -0.83 -25.73 -18.77
C VAL A 626 -0.99 -26.14 -17.31
N TYR A 627 -2.14 -25.82 -16.74
CA TYR A 627 -2.53 -26.25 -15.40
C TYR A 627 -3.21 -27.62 -15.44
N GLU A 628 -2.95 -28.47 -14.46
CA GLU A 628 -3.57 -29.79 -14.35
C GLU A 628 -4.23 -29.94 -12.97
N PHE A 629 -5.46 -30.41 -12.96
CA PHE A 629 -6.26 -30.63 -11.77
C PHE A 629 -7.03 -31.94 -11.84
N VAL A 630 -7.33 -32.52 -10.67
CA VAL A 630 -8.21 -33.68 -10.54
C VAL A 630 -9.49 -33.24 -9.83
N ILE A 631 -10.64 -33.54 -10.43
CA ILE A 631 -11.95 -33.18 -9.86
C ILE A 631 -12.24 -34.14 -8.67
N LYS A 632 -12.34 -33.58 -7.47
CA LYS A 632 -12.55 -34.30 -6.21
C LYS A 632 -14.01 -34.33 -5.79
#